data_a7f54b82ca4f103ba19eaa35770938c3
#
_entry.id   a7f54b82ca4f103ba19eaa35770938c3
#
_cell.length_a   1.000
_cell.length_b   1.000
_cell.length_c   1.000
_cell.angle_alpha   90.00
_cell.angle_beta   90.00
_cell.angle_gamma   90.00
#
_symmetry.space_group_name_H-M   'P 1'
#
loop_
_entity.id
_entity.type
_entity.pdbx_description
1 polymer ?
#
loop_
_entity_poly.entity_id
_entity_poly.type
_entity_poly.pdbx_seq_one_letter_code
_entity_poly.pdbx_strand_id
1 'polypeptide(L)'
;MSPTGPRRTRVLALANQKGGVGKTTTAINLGTALAAIGERAMIVDLDPQGNASTGLGIDERHHSTSDVLTGKVPFAAARVETNVPGLSVVPATIDLMAFERESMTASGRHYRLRDAIALMLAAEDPDKTTTYILIDCPPSLNLLTVSALAAADAVLVPLQCEFFALEGLAQLLSTVEEIRVRLNPKLLIHGVVLTMYDQRTTLADQVVDDVRRVLGDKVYATIIPRNVRVAESPSHGKPVLLYDYRCSGSQAYIRLASEVIERERRMRAA
;
A
#
# COMPACT_ATOMS: atom_id res chain seq x y z
N MET A 1 28.43 -7.93 1.97
CA MET A 1 28.81 -6.63 1.39
C MET A 1 27.55 -5.79 1.31
N SER A 2 27.42 -4.75 2.13
CA SER A 2 26.29 -3.82 2.08
C SER A 2 26.40 -2.98 0.81
N PRO A 3 25.32 -2.78 0.04
CA PRO A 3 25.35 -1.89 -1.12
C PRO A 3 25.50 -0.45 -0.64
N THR A 4 26.63 0.18 -0.92
CA THR A 4 27.03 1.54 -0.51
C THR A 4 26.50 2.60 -1.49
N GLY A 5 25.20 2.61 -1.77
CA GLY A 5 24.52 3.72 -2.47
C GLY A 5 23.42 4.30 -1.59
N PRO A 6 23.05 5.59 -1.72
CA PRO A 6 21.93 6.13 -0.95
C PRO A 6 20.69 5.29 -1.24
N ARG A 7 20.07 4.74 -0.18
CA ARG A 7 18.83 3.96 -0.27
C ARG A 7 17.72 4.90 -0.76
N ARG A 8 17.37 4.77 -2.03
CA ARG A 8 16.25 5.55 -2.59
C ARG A 8 14.95 4.99 -2.05
N THR A 9 14.12 5.85 -1.46
CA THR A 9 12.75 5.52 -1.04
C THR A 9 11.94 4.92 -2.18
N ARG A 10 11.14 3.92 -1.90
CA ARG A 10 10.20 3.31 -2.83
C ARG A 10 8.77 3.61 -2.40
N VAL A 11 8.01 4.24 -3.28
CA VAL A 11 6.59 4.57 -3.06
C VAL A 11 5.73 3.55 -3.79
N LEU A 12 4.94 2.77 -3.04
CA LEU A 12 4.04 1.74 -3.56
C LEU A 12 2.58 2.11 -3.26
N ALA A 13 1.76 2.24 -4.29
CA ALA A 13 0.31 2.37 -4.11
C ALA A 13 -0.33 0.97 -4.04
N LEU A 14 -1.09 0.71 -2.98
CA LEU A 14 -1.90 -0.50 -2.85
C LEU A 14 -3.29 -0.21 -3.41
N ALA A 15 -3.53 -0.61 -4.65
CA ALA A 15 -4.74 -0.24 -5.38
C ALA A 15 -5.49 -1.46 -5.92
N ASN A 16 -6.80 -1.41 -5.79
CA ASN A 16 -7.77 -2.27 -6.46
C ASN A 16 -9.14 -1.61 -6.33
N GLN A 17 -9.91 -1.59 -7.42
CA GLN A 17 -11.24 -0.97 -7.45
C GLN A 17 -12.26 -1.72 -6.59
N LYS A 18 -12.05 -3.02 -6.38
CA LYS A 18 -12.93 -3.83 -5.57
C LYS A 18 -12.70 -3.59 -4.08
N GLY A 19 -13.79 -3.39 -3.35
CA GLY A 19 -13.76 -3.36 -1.88
C GLY A 19 -13.49 -4.74 -1.30
N GLY A 20 -12.89 -4.78 -0.10
CA GLY A 20 -12.71 -6.03 0.64
C GLY A 20 -11.62 -6.99 0.15
N VAL A 21 -10.83 -6.65 -0.87
CA VAL A 21 -9.76 -7.53 -1.40
C VAL A 21 -8.49 -7.57 -0.55
N GLY A 22 -8.46 -6.85 0.57
CA GLY A 22 -7.34 -6.84 1.50
C GLY A 22 -6.27 -5.76 1.23
N LYS A 23 -6.61 -4.62 0.60
CA LYS A 23 -5.69 -3.48 0.41
C LYS A 23 -5.12 -3.00 1.74
N THR A 24 -5.97 -2.51 2.62
CA THR A 24 -5.63 -2.03 3.97
C THR A 24 -4.91 -3.09 4.80
N THR A 25 -5.43 -4.32 4.78
CA THR A 25 -4.80 -5.44 5.48
C THR A 25 -3.38 -5.69 4.96
N THR A 26 -3.17 -5.59 3.65
CA THR A 26 -1.85 -5.75 3.05
C THR A 26 -0.95 -4.55 3.37
N ALA A 27 -1.45 -3.31 3.35
CA ALA A 27 -0.67 -2.13 3.74
C ALA A 27 -0.13 -2.27 5.17
N ILE A 28 -0.99 -2.59 6.13
CA ILE A 28 -0.64 -2.77 7.54
C ILE A 28 0.41 -3.89 7.71
N ASN A 29 0.12 -5.07 7.18
CA ASN A 29 0.93 -6.24 7.49
C ASN A 29 2.21 -6.33 6.65
N LEU A 30 2.19 -5.85 5.41
CA LEU A 30 3.42 -5.68 4.62
C LEU A 30 4.32 -4.60 5.22
N GLY A 31 3.76 -3.44 5.62
CA GLY A 31 4.52 -2.38 6.30
C GLY A 31 5.17 -2.88 7.58
N THR A 32 4.43 -3.64 8.39
CA THR A 32 4.94 -4.28 9.60
C THR A 32 6.05 -5.30 9.29
N ALA A 33 5.87 -6.13 8.27
CA ALA A 33 6.86 -7.14 7.89
C ALA A 33 8.13 -6.49 7.32
N LEU A 34 8.02 -5.41 6.54
CA LEU A 34 9.16 -4.61 6.07
C LEU A 34 9.94 -4.02 7.25
N ALA A 35 9.25 -3.44 8.23
CA ALA A 35 9.88 -2.90 9.43
C ALA A 35 10.57 -4.01 10.26
N ALA A 36 9.95 -5.18 10.39
CA ALA A 36 10.50 -6.32 11.12
C ALA A 36 11.81 -6.87 10.52
N ILE A 37 12.05 -6.67 9.23
CA ILE A 37 13.29 -7.08 8.54
C ILE A 37 14.29 -5.93 8.37
N GLY A 38 14.09 -4.82 9.08
CA GLY A 38 15.02 -3.71 9.21
C GLY A 38 14.86 -2.59 8.19
N GLU A 39 13.77 -2.56 7.42
CA GLU A 39 13.41 -1.42 6.59
C GLU A 39 12.68 -0.35 7.42
N ARG A 40 12.69 0.90 6.97
CA ARG A 40 11.88 1.98 7.55
C ARG A 40 10.67 2.20 6.67
N ALA A 41 9.52 1.79 7.15
CA ALA A 41 8.27 1.85 6.41
C ALA A 41 7.35 2.97 6.93
N MET A 42 6.63 3.58 6.02
CA MET A 42 5.56 4.51 6.34
C MET A 42 4.30 4.14 5.55
N ILE A 43 3.16 4.14 6.21
CA ILE A 43 1.86 3.99 5.57
C ILE A 43 1.24 5.37 5.43
N VAL A 44 0.75 5.69 4.23
CA VAL A 44 -0.12 6.84 3.99
C VAL A 44 -1.53 6.31 3.83
N ASP A 45 -2.35 6.52 4.86
CA ASP A 45 -3.75 6.14 4.82
C ASP A 45 -4.51 7.19 3.97
N LEU A 46 -5.03 6.76 2.83
CA LEU A 46 -5.72 7.63 1.87
C LEU A 46 -7.20 7.25 1.72
N ASP A 47 -7.67 6.27 2.50
CA ASP A 47 -9.08 5.93 2.57
C ASP A 47 -9.78 6.80 3.64
N PRO A 48 -10.83 7.58 3.30
CA PRO A 48 -11.60 8.38 4.27
C PRO A 48 -12.14 7.59 5.46
N GLN A 49 -12.27 6.26 5.35
CA GLN A 49 -12.67 5.39 6.44
C GLN A 49 -11.59 5.24 7.53
N GLY A 50 -10.32 5.52 7.23
CA GLY A 50 -9.21 5.48 8.17
C GLY A 50 -8.92 4.09 8.74
N ASN A 51 -9.18 3.04 7.96
CA ASN A 51 -9.05 1.66 8.41
C ASN A 51 -7.59 1.25 8.66
N ALA A 52 -6.62 1.79 7.91
CA ALA A 52 -5.21 1.52 8.16
C ALA A 52 -4.77 2.16 9.49
N SER A 53 -5.23 3.38 9.75
CA SER A 53 -4.97 4.09 11.01
C SER A 53 -5.53 3.32 12.20
N THR A 54 -6.82 2.94 12.15
CA THR A 54 -7.48 2.15 13.21
C THR A 54 -6.80 0.80 13.43
N GLY A 55 -6.46 0.08 12.35
CA GLY A 55 -5.82 -1.23 12.41
C GLY A 55 -4.39 -1.20 12.98
N LEU A 56 -3.78 -0.03 13.05
CA LEU A 56 -2.50 0.23 13.71
C LEU A 56 -2.65 0.78 15.14
N GLY A 57 -3.89 0.93 15.64
CA GLY A 57 -4.17 1.44 16.97
C GLY A 57 -3.99 2.96 17.09
N ILE A 58 -4.15 3.71 15.99
CA ILE A 58 -4.07 5.17 16.01
C ILE A 58 -5.48 5.74 16.22
N ASP A 59 -5.81 6.03 17.45
CA ASP A 59 -7.11 6.59 17.86
C ASP A 59 -7.11 8.12 17.76
N GLU A 60 -6.03 8.77 18.22
CA GLU A 60 -5.87 10.22 18.16
C GLU A 60 -5.22 10.63 16.84
N ARG A 61 -5.92 11.47 16.08
CA ARG A 61 -5.52 11.94 14.74
C ARG A 61 -5.51 13.46 14.70
N HIS A 62 -4.54 14.07 15.39
CA HIS A 62 -4.43 15.54 15.47
C HIS A 62 -4.20 16.18 14.10
N HIS A 63 -3.44 15.52 13.25
CA HIS A 63 -3.25 15.86 11.84
C HIS A 63 -3.46 14.63 10.99
N SER A 64 -3.90 14.84 9.76
CA SER A 64 -4.29 13.77 8.86
C SER A 64 -3.75 13.97 7.45
N THR A 65 -3.89 12.96 6.61
CA THR A 65 -3.54 13.05 5.20
C THR A 65 -4.29 14.20 4.50
N SER A 66 -5.53 14.53 4.92
CA SER A 66 -6.27 15.67 4.35
C SER A 66 -5.60 17.01 4.67
N ASP A 67 -5.03 17.19 5.88
CA ASP A 67 -4.32 18.40 6.25
C ASP A 67 -3.03 18.58 5.46
N VAL A 68 -2.34 17.47 5.16
CA VAL A 68 -1.17 17.46 4.27
C VAL A 68 -1.59 17.86 2.85
N LEU A 69 -2.63 17.25 2.30
CA LEU A 69 -3.08 17.51 0.92
C LEU A 69 -3.64 18.90 0.73
N THR A 70 -4.18 19.50 1.79
CA THR A 70 -4.65 20.92 1.78
C THR A 70 -3.53 21.92 2.07
N GLY A 71 -2.33 21.44 2.44
CA GLY A 71 -1.18 22.29 2.79
C GLY A 71 -1.28 22.96 4.15
N LYS A 72 -2.18 22.53 5.02
CA LYS A 72 -2.32 23.05 6.39
C LYS A 72 -1.13 22.69 7.27
N VAL A 73 -0.57 21.48 7.08
CA VAL A 73 0.61 21.02 7.81
C VAL A 73 1.59 20.32 6.88
N PRO A 74 2.90 20.36 7.17
CA PRO A 74 3.88 19.56 6.46
C PRO A 74 3.69 18.07 6.76
N PHE A 75 4.12 17.20 5.84
CA PHE A 75 3.97 15.74 5.96
C PHE A 75 4.54 15.20 7.28
N ALA A 76 5.69 15.71 7.71
CA ALA A 76 6.36 15.29 8.94
C ALA A 76 5.51 15.58 10.21
N ALA A 77 4.68 16.62 10.20
CA ALA A 77 3.81 16.94 11.35
C ALA A 77 2.59 16.02 11.45
N ALA A 78 2.16 15.43 10.34
CA ALA A 78 1.05 14.45 10.31
C ALA A 78 1.52 13.01 10.52
N ARG A 79 2.83 12.76 10.51
CA ARG A 79 3.40 11.43 10.72
C ARG A 79 3.30 11.02 12.19
N VAL A 80 2.75 9.85 12.43
CA VAL A 80 2.60 9.24 13.76
C VAL A 80 3.40 7.94 13.80
N GLU A 81 4.23 7.77 14.82
CA GLU A 81 4.93 6.51 15.07
C GLU A 81 3.93 5.47 15.59
N THR A 82 4.06 4.23 15.15
CA THR A 82 3.20 3.13 15.57
C THR A 82 3.85 2.30 16.69
N ASN A 83 3.11 1.33 17.23
CA ASN A 83 3.66 0.34 18.17
C ASN A 83 4.64 -0.66 17.49
N VAL A 84 4.85 -0.54 16.19
CA VAL A 84 5.83 -1.34 15.43
C VAL A 84 7.09 -0.50 15.22
N PRO A 85 8.23 -0.84 15.83
CA PRO A 85 9.47 -0.10 15.61
C PRO A 85 9.84 -0.04 14.11
N GLY A 86 10.10 1.16 13.60
CA GLY A 86 10.43 1.37 12.17
C GLY A 86 9.22 1.46 11.24
N LEU A 87 7.99 1.43 11.77
CA LEU A 87 6.77 1.69 11.03
C LEU A 87 6.07 2.94 11.57
N SER A 88 5.77 3.87 10.69
CA SER A 88 4.96 5.06 10.97
C SER A 88 3.74 5.12 10.04
N VAL A 89 2.77 5.97 10.38
CA VAL A 89 1.58 6.19 9.56
C VAL A 89 1.24 7.68 9.49
N VAL A 90 0.74 8.14 8.35
CA VAL A 90 0.00 9.39 8.22
C VAL A 90 -1.48 9.02 8.18
N PRO A 91 -2.25 9.33 9.25
CA PRO A 91 -3.61 8.82 9.39
C PRO A 91 -4.60 9.54 8.49
N ALA A 92 -5.69 8.84 8.14
CA ALA A 92 -6.82 9.41 7.41
C ALA A 92 -7.94 9.82 8.35
N THR A 93 -8.71 10.82 7.92
CA THR A 93 -9.99 11.21 8.50
C THR A 93 -11.04 11.36 7.41
N ILE A 94 -12.31 11.48 7.81
CA ILE A 94 -13.43 11.69 6.89
C ILE A 94 -13.26 12.98 6.06
N ASP A 95 -12.41 13.92 6.50
CA ASP A 95 -12.13 15.18 5.80
C ASP A 95 -11.52 14.99 4.41
N LEU A 96 -10.96 13.81 4.12
CA LEU A 96 -10.54 13.45 2.76
C LEU A 96 -11.70 13.51 1.75
N MET A 97 -12.94 13.25 2.19
CA MET A 97 -14.13 13.41 1.33
C MET A 97 -14.40 14.89 0.99
N ALA A 98 -14.18 15.78 1.95
CA ALA A 98 -14.31 17.22 1.70
C ALA A 98 -13.20 17.71 0.76
N PHE A 99 -11.95 17.29 1.01
CA PHE A 99 -10.82 17.57 0.11
C PHE A 99 -11.10 17.13 -1.33
N GLU A 100 -11.64 15.93 -1.52
CA GLU A 100 -11.96 15.41 -2.85
C GLU A 100 -12.97 16.31 -3.58
N ARG A 101 -14.05 16.71 -2.92
CA ARG A 101 -15.08 17.58 -3.50
C ARG A 101 -14.57 18.98 -3.82
N GLU A 102 -13.85 19.60 -2.89
CA GLU A 102 -13.35 20.96 -3.03
C GLU A 102 -12.22 21.07 -4.07
N SER A 103 -11.47 19.98 -4.26
CA SER A 103 -10.35 19.95 -5.20
C SER A 103 -10.75 19.60 -6.64
N MET A 104 -12.03 19.33 -6.95
CA MET A 104 -12.46 18.84 -8.27
C MET A 104 -12.04 19.75 -9.44
N THR A 105 -11.97 21.05 -9.24
CA THR A 105 -11.60 22.04 -10.27
C THR A 105 -10.18 22.58 -10.13
N ALA A 106 -9.47 22.25 -9.03
CA ALA A 106 -8.16 22.79 -8.76
C ALA A 106 -7.10 22.25 -9.72
N SER A 107 -6.31 23.15 -10.33
CA SER A 107 -5.15 22.76 -11.14
C SER A 107 -4.10 22.03 -10.29
N GLY A 108 -3.47 21.01 -10.86
CA GLY A 108 -2.39 20.28 -10.18
C GLY A 108 -2.84 19.39 -9.02
N ARG A 109 -4.14 19.25 -8.76
CA ARG A 109 -4.69 18.47 -7.62
C ARG A 109 -4.15 17.05 -7.52
N HIS A 110 -3.87 16.41 -8.63
CA HIS A 110 -3.36 15.04 -8.69
C HIS A 110 -1.92 14.90 -8.20
N TYR A 111 -1.17 16.00 -8.14
CA TYR A 111 0.24 15.99 -7.77
C TYR A 111 0.51 16.40 -6.32
N ARG A 112 -0.50 16.84 -5.57
CA ARG A 112 -0.32 17.34 -4.19
C ARG A 112 0.33 16.29 -3.27
N LEU A 113 -0.10 15.03 -3.38
CA LEU A 113 0.49 13.94 -2.58
C LEU A 113 1.95 13.70 -2.99
N ARG A 114 2.24 13.64 -4.30
CA ARG A 114 3.59 13.48 -4.83
C ARG A 114 4.53 14.57 -4.33
N ASP A 115 4.06 15.82 -4.42
CA ASP A 115 4.86 16.98 -4.07
C ASP A 115 5.10 17.04 -2.55
N ALA A 116 4.10 16.69 -1.74
CA ALA A 116 4.23 16.59 -0.29
C ALA A 116 5.21 15.49 0.13
N ILE A 117 5.17 14.31 -0.51
CA ILE A 117 6.14 13.22 -0.29
C ILE A 117 7.55 13.68 -0.68
N ALA A 118 7.71 14.32 -1.83
CA ALA A 118 9.02 14.79 -2.28
C ALA A 118 9.64 15.81 -1.32
N LEU A 119 8.84 16.76 -0.80
CA LEU A 119 9.29 17.74 0.19
C LEU A 119 9.70 17.06 1.51
N MET A 120 8.93 16.08 1.97
CA MET A 120 9.27 15.32 3.18
C MET A 120 10.60 14.60 3.01
N LEU A 121 10.76 13.86 1.91
CA LEU A 121 11.98 13.08 1.66
C LEU A 121 13.22 13.98 1.51
N ALA A 122 13.07 15.16 0.95
CA ALA A 122 14.17 16.13 0.84
C ALA A 122 14.59 16.71 2.21
N ALA A 123 13.72 16.67 3.20
CA ALA A 123 13.98 17.18 4.55
C ALA A 123 14.37 16.07 5.55
N GLU A 124 14.27 14.78 5.17
CA GLU A 124 14.65 13.67 6.05
C GLU A 124 16.17 13.60 6.26
N ASP A 125 16.56 13.23 7.48
CA ASP A 125 17.93 12.87 7.81
C ASP A 125 18.39 11.66 6.99
N PRO A 126 19.50 11.72 6.26
CA PRO A 126 20.01 10.60 5.44
C PRO A 126 20.15 9.28 6.20
N ASP A 127 20.48 9.32 7.50
CA ASP A 127 20.63 8.13 8.35
C ASP A 127 19.29 7.56 8.83
N LYS A 128 18.20 8.34 8.68
CA LYS A 128 16.84 8.00 9.10
C LYS A 128 15.85 7.95 7.95
N THR A 129 16.32 7.90 6.72
CA THR A 129 15.48 7.94 5.52
C THR A 129 14.46 6.80 5.52
N THR A 130 13.21 7.13 5.26
CA THR A 130 12.12 6.19 4.98
C THR A 130 12.46 5.41 3.71
N THR A 131 12.47 4.07 3.78
CA THR A 131 12.84 3.21 2.64
C THR A 131 11.64 2.77 1.83
N TYR A 132 10.48 2.62 2.47
CA TYR A 132 9.22 2.27 1.82
C TYR A 132 8.09 3.18 2.27
N ILE A 133 7.33 3.71 1.30
CA ILE A 133 6.06 4.39 1.54
C ILE A 133 4.97 3.55 0.90
N LEU A 134 4.01 3.08 1.70
CA LEU A 134 2.86 2.31 1.26
C LEU A 134 1.63 3.20 1.30
N ILE A 135 1.02 3.49 0.15
CA ILE A 135 -0.20 4.30 0.08
C ILE A 135 -1.40 3.36 0.06
N ASP A 136 -2.19 3.35 1.13
CA ASP A 136 -3.45 2.58 1.19
C ASP A 136 -4.56 3.33 0.48
N CYS A 137 -5.00 2.84 -0.67
CA CYS A 137 -5.97 3.49 -1.53
C CYS A 137 -7.42 3.08 -1.20
N PRO A 138 -8.40 4.00 -1.31
CA PRO A 138 -9.81 3.66 -1.21
C PRO A 138 -10.26 2.69 -2.33
N PRO A 139 -11.43 2.03 -2.19
CA PRO A 139 -11.95 1.07 -3.18
C PRO A 139 -12.61 1.73 -4.39
N SER A 140 -12.15 2.90 -4.81
CA SER A 140 -12.73 3.66 -5.92
C SER A 140 -11.64 4.31 -6.76
N LEU A 141 -11.93 4.55 -8.04
CA LEU A 141 -11.05 5.31 -8.93
C LEU A 141 -11.39 6.81 -8.87
N ASN A 142 -11.36 7.35 -7.69
CA ASN A 142 -11.58 8.77 -7.44
C ASN A 142 -10.28 9.59 -7.46
N LEU A 143 -10.36 10.88 -7.15
CA LEU A 143 -9.22 11.77 -7.08
C LEU A 143 -8.11 11.25 -6.14
N LEU A 144 -8.48 10.63 -5.02
CA LEU A 144 -7.51 10.12 -4.04
C LEU A 144 -6.68 8.98 -4.63
N THR A 145 -7.32 8.00 -5.27
CA THR A 145 -6.61 6.90 -5.95
C THR A 145 -5.76 7.41 -7.11
N VAL A 146 -6.26 8.35 -7.91
CA VAL A 146 -5.48 8.98 -8.98
C VAL A 146 -4.25 9.70 -8.41
N SER A 147 -4.40 10.43 -7.29
CA SER A 147 -3.29 11.10 -6.60
C SER A 147 -2.24 10.11 -6.07
N ALA A 148 -2.69 8.97 -5.53
CA ALA A 148 -1.79 7.90 -5.10
C ALA A 148 -0.97 7.35 -6.27
N LEU A 149 -1.62 7.04 -7.39
CA LEU A 149 -0.96 6.52 -8.60
C LEU A 149 -0.03 7.56 -9.25
N ALA A 150 -0.38 8.84 -9.19
CA ALA A 150 0.47 9.93 -9.65
C ALA A 150 1.72 10.13 -8.78
N ALA A 151 1.65 9.77 -7.49
CA ALA A 151 2.75 9.86 -6.53
C ALA A 151 3.62 8.60 -6.45
N ALA A 152 3.09 7.45 -6.84
CA ALA A 152 3.76 6.16 -6.68
C ALA A 152 4.83 5.90 -7.74
N ASP A 153 5.88 5.17 -7.35
CA ASP A 153 6.81 4.55 -8.30
C ASP A 153 6.21 3.29 -8.94
N ALA A 154 5.39 2.55 -8.16
CA ALA A 154 4.73 1.36 -8.68
C ALA A 154 3.45 1.02 -7.91
N VAL A 155 2.63 0.16 -8.52
CA VAL A 155 1.38 -0.36 -7.95
C VAL A 155 1.57 -1.80 -7.50
N LEU A 156 1.25 -2.08 -6.24
CA LEU A 156 1.06 -3.42 -5.72
C LEU A 156 -0.44 -3.69 -5.67
N VAL A 157 -0.88 -4.77 -6.29
CA VAL A 157 -2.30 -5.09 -6.46
C VAL A 157 -2.69 -6.28 -5.60
N PRO A 158 -3.34 -6.08 -4.44
CA PRO A 158 -4.01 -7.16 -3.73
C PRO A 158 -5.22 -7.63 -4.53
N LEU A 159 -5.30 -8.95 -4.80
CA LEU A 159 -6.33 -9.58 -5.61
C LEU A 159 -6.91 -10.78 -4.87
N GLN A 160 -8.18 -10.74 -4.52
CA GLN A 160 -8.85 -11.85 -3.87
C GLN A 160 -9.05 -13.01 -4.86
N CYS A 161 -8.80 -14.26 -4.39
CA CYS A 161 -9.01 -15.48 -5.19
C CYS A 161 -10.51 -15.80 -5.31
N GLU A 162 -11.19 -15.13 -6.25
CA GLU A 162 -12.63 -15.29 -6.53
C GLU A 162 -12.95 -15.15 -8.01
N PHE A 163 -14.16 -15.53 -8.42
CA PHE A 163 -14.56 -15.69 -9.83
C PHE A 163 -14.32 -14.44 -10.71
N PHE A 164 -14.61 -13.24 -10.21
CA PHE A 164 -14.44 -11.99 -10.97
C PHE A 164 -13.06 -11.34 -10.82
N ALA A 165 -12.06 -12.06 -10.32
CA ALA A 165 -10.73 -11.51 -10.06
C ALA A 165 -10.07 -10.92 -11.32
N LEU A 166 -10.10 -11.65 -12.43
CA LEU A 166 -9.47 -11.22 -13.69
C LEU A 166 -10.15 -10.02 -14.34
N GLU A 167 -11.49 -9.91 -14.24
CA GLU A 167 -12.23 -8.76 -14.79
C GLU A 167 -11.86 -7.46 -14.06
N GLY A 168 -11.91 -7.47 -12.73
CA GLY A 168 -11.51 -6.32 -11.92
C GLY A 168 -10.04 -5.94 -12.11
N LEU A 169 -9.18 -6.94 -12.32
CA LEU A 169 -7.76 -6.72 -12.60
C LEU A 169 -7.55 -6.07 -13.95
N ALA A 170 -8.23 -6.51 -15.02
CA ALA A 170 -8.13 -5.91 -16.34
C ALA A 170 -8.52 -4.43 -16.33
N GLN A 171 -9.60 -4.09 -15.62
CA GLN A 171 -10.05 -2.71 -15.45
C GLN A 171 -9.00 -1.86 -14.71
N LEU A 172 -8.40 -2.38 -13.64
CA LEU A 172 -7.33 -1.68 -12.92
C LEU A 172 -6.11 -1.45 -13.81
N LEU A 173 -5.68 -2.46 -14.57
CA LEU A 173 -4.53 -2.35 -15.48
C LEU A 173 -4.75 -1.29 -16.56
N SER A 174 -5.95 -1.20 -17.13
CA SER A 174 -6.33 -0.13 -18.07
C SER A 174 -6.21 1.25 -17.41
N THR A 175 -6.68 1.40 -16.17
CA THR A 175 -6.56 2.66 -15.43
C THR A 175 -5.10 3.02 -15.15
N VAL A 176 -4.28 2.05 -14.74
CA VAL A 176 -2.84 2.28 -14.50
C VAL A 176 -2.17 2.77 -15.79
N GLU A 177 -2.54 2.22 -16.96
CA GLU A 177 -2.02 2.66 -18.23
C GLU A 177 -2.44 4.10 -18.58
N GLU A 178 -3.70 4.47 -18.33
CA GLU A 178 -4.15 5.84 -18.51
C GLU A 178 -3.39 6.84 -17.61
N ILE A 179 -3.17 6.49 -16.36
CA ILE A 179 -2.39 7.29 -15.42
C ILE A 179 -0.94 7.40 -15.90
N ARG A 180 -0.36 6.30 -16.39
CA ARG A 180 1.00 6.28 -16.92
C ARG A 180 1.16 7.23 -18.10
N VAL A 181 0.22 7.24 -19.01
CA VAL A 181 0.27 8.12 -20.19
C VAL A 181 0.07 9.59 -19.83
N ARG A 182 -0.85 9.89 -18.88
CA ARG A 182 -1.29 11.27 -18.64
C ARG A 182 -0.60 11.96 -17.46
N LEU A 183 -0.26 11.23 -16.40
CA LEU A 183 0.14 11.82 -15.12
C LEU A 183 1.48 11.33 -14.60
N ASN A 184 1.82 10.05 -14.80
CA ASN A 184 3.02 9.45 -14.24
C ASN A 184 3.66 8.44 -15.21
N PRO A 185 4.48 8.89 -16.18
CA PRO A 185 5.10 8.02 -17.17
C PRO A 185 6.02 6.94 -16.60
N LYS A 186 6.45 7.10 -15.35
CA LYS A 186 7.35 6.15 -14.66
C LYS A 186 6.60 5.10 -13.83
N LEU A 187 5.27 5.16 -13.77
CA LEU A 187 4.47 4.23 -12.98
C LEU A 187 4.61 2.80 -13.51
N LEU A 188 4.98 1.89 -12.63
CA LEU A 188 5.15 0.47 -12.94
C LEU A 188 4.10 -0.38 -12.21
N ILE A 189 3.87 -1.60 -12.67
CA ILE A 189 3.20 -2.63 -11.87
C ILE A 189 4.29 -3.37 -11.11
N HIS A 190 4.31 -3.22 -9.78
CA HIS A 190 5.25 -3.94 -8.93
C HIS A 190 4.90 -5.42 -8.88
N GLY A 191 3.61 -5.73 -8.74
CA GLY A 191 3.12 -7.09 -8.78
C GLY A 191 1.69 -7.23 -8.26
N VAL A 192 1.14 -8.42 -8.47
CA VAL A 192 -0.17 -8.84 -7.98
C VAL A 192 0.03 -9.86 -6.86
N VAL A 193 -0.50 -9.58 -5.66
CA VAL A 193 -0.53 -10.52 -4.55
C VAL A 193 -1.92 -11.13 -4.41
N LEU A 194 -1.99 -12.45 -4.51
CA LEU A 194 -3.21 -13.19 -4.31
C LEU A 194 -3.55 -13.25 -2.83
N THR A 195 -4.79 -12.88 -2.48
CA THR A 195 -5.24 -12.77 -1.09
C THR A 195 -6.44 -13.66 -0.80
N MET A 196 -6.67 -13.91 0.48
CA MET A 196 -7.84 -14.68 0.97
C MET A 196 -7.97 -16.05 0.29
N TYR A 197 -6.84 -16.64 -0.09
CA TYR A 197 -6.81 -17.96 -0.68
C TYR A 197 -7.33 -19.01 0.31
N ASP A 198 -8.33 -19.75 -0.12
CA ASP A 198 -8.90 -20.86 0.64
C ASP A 198 -8.62 -22.18 -0.07
N GLN A 199 -7.64 -22.93 0.46
CA GLN A 199 -7.20 -24.23 -0.09
C GLN A 199 -8.30 -25.30 -0.10
N ARG A 200 -9.46 -25.05 0.52
CA ARG A 200 -10.60 -25.98 0.52
C ARG A 200 -11.46 -25.83 -0.73
N THR A 201 -11.21 -24.84 -1.58
CA THR A 201 -12.02 -24.54 -2.75
C THR A 201 -11.21 -24.69 -4.04
N THR A 202 -11.69 -25.51 -4.97
CA THR A 202 -11.10 -25.67 -6.31
C THR A 202 -11.15 -24.37 -7.11
N LEU A 203 -12.12 -23.50 -6.83
CA LEU A 203 -12.22 -22.19 -7.45
C LEU A 203 -10.97 -21.33 -7.16
N ALA A 204 -10.47 -21.35 -5.92
CA ALA A 204 -9.28 -20.58 -5.57
C ALA A 204 -8.05 -21.05 -6.37
N ASP A 205 -7.86 -22.36 -6.56
CA ASP A 205 -6.78 -22.91 -7.37
C ASP A 205 -6.92 -22.50 -8.83
N GLN A 206 -8.12 -22.59 -9.41
CA GLN A 206 -8.38 -22.16 -10.78
C GLN A 206 -8.06 -20.67 -11.00
N VAL A 207 -8.46 -19.80 -10.05
CA VAL A 207 -8.15 -18.36 -10.12
C VAL A 207 -6.64 -18.12 -10.04
N VAL A 208 -5.93 -18.83 -9.15
CA VAL A 208 -4.45 -18.74 -9.05
C VAL A 208 -3.80 -19.09 -10.38
N ASP A 209 -4.19 -20.20 -10.99
CA ASP A 209 -3.63 -20.68 -12.25
C ASP A 209 -3.95 -19.71 -13.42
N ASP A 210 -5.17 -19.20 -13.49
CA ASP A 210 -5.59 -18.26 -14.53
C ASP A 210 -4.84 -16.93 -14.40
N VAL A 211 -4.74 -16.38 -13.20
CA VAL A 211 -4.02 -15.12 -12.95
C VAL A 211 -2.53 -15.28 -13.30
N ARG A 212 -1.91 -16.40 -12.89
CA ARG A 212 -0.51 -16.70 -13.22
C ARG A 212 -0.29 -16.92 -14.71
N ARG A 213 -1.23 -17.56 -15.40
CA ARG A 213 -1.16 -17.75 -16.86
C ARG A 213 -1.19 -16.42 -17.62
N VAL A 214 -2.02 -15.47 -17.16
CA VAL A 214 -2.18 -14.17 -17.83
C VAL A 214 -1.04 -13.20 -17.51
N LEU A 215 -0.57 -13.16 -16.24
CA LEU A 215 0.35 -12.14 -15.77
C LEU A 215 1.79 -12.63 -15.57
N GLY A 216 2.02 -13.94 -15.58
CA GLY A 216 3.38 -14.51 -15.42
C GLY A 216 4.09 -14.04 -14.15
N ASP A 217 5.29 -13.53 -14.34
CA ASP A 217 6.19 -13.06 -13.26
C ASP A 217 5.67 -11.82 -12.53
N LYS A 218 4.62 -11.14 -13.02
CA LYS A 218 3.98 -10.04 -12.27
C LYS A 218 3.21 -10.55 -11.06
N VAL A 219 2.86 -11.84 -10.99
CA VAL A 219 2.22 -12.42 -9.81
C VAL A 219 3.28 -12.80 -8.78
N TYR A 220 3.07 -12.42 -7.52
CA TYR A 220 3.94 -12.86 -6.44
C TYR A 220 3.85 -14.39 -6.25
N ALA A 221 4.97 -15.03 -5.93
CA ALA A 221 4.97 -16.45 -5.56
C ALA A 221 4.21 -16.64 -4.25
N THR A 222 4.34 -15.69 -3.34
CA THR A 222 3.64 -15.66 -2.06
C THR A 222 2.15 -15.42 -2.25
N ILE A 223 1.33 -16.29 -1.66
CA ILE A 223 -0.13 -16.17 -1.58
C ILE A 223 -0.52 -15.93 -0.11
N ILE A 224 -1.43 -14.99 0.14
CA ILE A 224 -1.95 -14.71 1.48
C ILE A 224 -3.20 -15.58 1.72
N PRO A 225 -3.14 -16.53 2.67
CA PRO A 225 -4.26 -17.41 2.93
C PRO A 225 -5.41 -16.67 3.63
N ARG A 226 -6.64 -17.19 3.47
CA ARG A 226 -7.74 -16.80 4.34
C ARG A 226 -7.42 -17.25 5.76
N ASN A 227 -7.38 -16.29 6.69
CA ASN A 227 -6.96 -16.56 8.07
C ASN A 227 -7.74 -15.69 9.05
N VAL A 228 -8.33 -16.33 10.07
CA VAL A 228 -9.15 -15.64 11.08
C VAL A 228 -8.32 -14.62 11.87
N ARG A 229 -7.06 -14.94 12.21
CA ARG A 229 -6.18 -14.03 12.95
C ARG A 229 -5.88 -12.74 12.18
N VAL A 230 -5.75 -12.83 10.86
CA VAL A 230 -5.59 -11.65 9.98
C VAL A 230 -6.87 -10.77 10.00
N ALA A 231 -8.04 -11.41 10.06
CA ALA A 231 -9.32 -10.68 10.10
C ALA A 231 -9.61 -10.05 11.47
N GLU A 232 -9.19 -10.70 12.56
CA GLU A 232 -9.42 -10.23 13.94
C GLU A 232 -8.45 -9.13 14.37
N SER A 233 -7.19 -9.20 13.94
CA SER A 233 -6.12 -8.35 14.44
C SER A 233 -6.41 -6.84 14.37
N PRO A 234 -7.09 -6.29 13.33
CA PRO A 234 -7.42 -4.87 13.29
C PRO A 234 -8.37 -4.41 14.40
N SER A 235 -9.27 -5.28 14.87
CA SER A 235 -10.19 -4.95 15.99
C SER A 235 -9.45 -4.78 17.33
N HIS A 236 -8.21 -5.24 17.40
CA HIS A 236 -7.31 -5.04 18.54
C HIS A 236 -6.27 -3.94 18.32
N GLY A 237 -6.39 -3.16 17.21
CA GLY A 237 -5.43 -2.12 16.85
C GLY A 237 -4.00 -2.65 16.63
N LYS A 238 -3.86 -3.90 16.19
CA LYS A 238 -2.56 -4.58 16.04
C LYS A 238 -2.41 -5.21 14.66
N PRO A 239 -1.25 -5.05 13.99
CA PRO A 239 -0.91 -5.89 12.86
C PRO A 239 -0.90 -7.38 13.24
N VAL A 240 -1.19 -8.26 12.30
CA VAL A 240 -1.27 -9.70 12.59
C VAL A 240 0.07 -10.28 13.09
N LEU A 241 1.20 -9.71 12.69
CA LEU A 241 2.52 -10.13 13.16
C LEU A 241 2.71 -9.90 14.66
N LEU A 242 2.07 -8.86 15.22
CA LEU A 242 2.07 -8.60 16.67
C LEU A 242 0.94 -9.32 17.39
N TYR A 243 -0.15 -9.63 16.69
CA TYR A 243 -1.31 -10.30 17.25
C TYR A 243 -1.10 -11.82 17.38
N ASP A 244 -0.66 -12.45 16.29
CA ASP A 244 -0.30 -13.89 16.26
C ASP A 244 0.80 -14.13 15.22
N TYR A 245 2.06 -14.05 15.65
CA TYR A 245 3.23 -14.26 14.79
C TYR A 245 3.25 -15.63 14.10
N ARG A 246 2.72 -16.68 14.76
CA ARG A 246 2.81 -18.07 14.28
C ARG A 246 1.75 -18.43 13.25
N CYS A 247 0.69 -17.63 13.12
CA CYS A 247 -0.36 -17.95 12.17
C CYS A 247 0.13 -17.91 10.71
N SER A 248 -0.52 -18.65 9.84
CA SER A 248 -0.15 -18.75 8.42
C SER A 248 -0.19 -17.40 7.69
N GLY A 249 -1.08 -16.50 8.12
CA GLY A 249 -1.17 -15.14 7.58
C GLY A 249 0.07 -14.31 7.89
N SER A 250 0.55 -14.29 9.15
CA SER A 250 1.78 -13.60 9.55
C SER A 250 2.98 -14.10 8.75
N GLN A 251 3.14 -15.42 8.66
CA GLN A 251 4.23 -16.03 7.91
C GLN A 251 4.17 -15.71 6.41
N ALA A 252 2.96 -15.58 5.84
CA ALA A 252 2.78 -15.19 4.46
C ALA A 252 3.20 -13.73 4.23
N TYR A 253 2.85 -12.80 5.11
CA TYR A 253 3.27 -11.40 4.98
C TYR A 253 4.78 -11.21 5.13
N ILE A 254 5.46 -11.99 5.99
CA ILE A 254 6.92 -11.98 6.09
C ILE A 254 7.55 -12.44 4.77
N ARG A 255 7.04 -13.52 4.18
CA ARG A 255 7.51 -13.99 2.86
C ARG A 255 7.25 -12.95 1.77
N LEU A 256 6.07 -12.31 1.77
CA LEU A 256 5.74 -11.26 0.82
C LEU A 256 6.72 -10.08 0.93
N ALA A 257 7.05 -9.64 2.14
CA ALA A 257 8.02 -8.55 2.34
C ALA A 257 9.40 -8.90 1.77
N SER A 258 9.87 -10.11 2.00
CA SER A 258 11.13 -10.61 1.43
C SER A 258 11.10 -10.61 -0.10
N GLU A 259 9.98 -11.08 -0.69
CA GLU A 259 9.77 -11.11 -2.13
C GLU A 259 9.66 -9.70 -2.74
N VAL A 260 9.01 -8.76 -2.05
CA VAL A 260 8.97 -7.34 -2.46
C VAL A 260 10.36 -6.74 -2.54
N ILE A 261 11.20 -6.94 -1.51
CA ILE A 261 12.57 -6.43 -1.49
C ILE A 261 13.41 -7.06 -2.61
N GLU A 262 13.30 -8.36 -2.81
CA GLU A 262 14.05 -9.05 -3.85
C GLU A 262 13.65 -8.57 -5.25
N ARG A 263 12.34 -8.42 -5.49
CA ARG A 263 11.82 -7.88 -6.76
C ARG A 263 12.28 -6.45 -7.00
N GLU A 264 12.27 -5.62 -5.97
CA GLU A 264 12.76 -4.24 -6.04
C GLU A 264 14.25 -4.18 -6.39
N ARG A 265 15.06 -5.07 -5.82
CA ARG A 265 16.50 -5.17 -6.17
C ARG A 265 16.69 -5.52 -7.64
N ARG A 266 15.91 -6.45 -8.17
CA ARG A 266 15.95 -6.82 -9.61
C ARG A 266 15.52 -5.64 -10.49
N MET A 267 14.45 -4.93 -10.14
CA MET A 267 13.95 -3.77 -10.91
C MET A 267 14.94 -2.59 -10.94
N ARG A 268 15.79 -2.46 -9.93
CA ARG A 268 16.83 -1.42 -9.88
C ARG A 268 18.09 -1.82 -10.65
N ALA A 269 18.29 -3.09 -10.89
CA ALA A 269 19.46 -3.62 -11.60
C ALA A 269 19.23 -3.71 -13.12
N ALA A 270 17.97 -3.67 -13.58
CA ALA A 270 17.58 -3.69 -14.99
C ALA A 270 17.47 -2.27 -15.58
#